data_e48f0423b4fd56dae2f1125b1f6be167
#
_entry.id   e48f0423b4fd56dae2f1125b1f6be167
#
_cell.length_a   1.000
_cell.length_b   1.000
_cell.length_c   1.000
_cell.angle_alpha   90.00
_cell.angle_beta   90.00
_cell.angle_gamma   90.00
#
_symmetry.space_group_name_H-M   'P 1'
#
loop_
_entity.id
_entity.type
_entity.pdbx_description
1 polymer ?
#
loop_
_entity_poly.entity_id
_entity_poly.type
_entity_poly.pdbx_seq_one_letter_code
_entity_poly.pdbx_strand_id
1 'polypeptide(L)' 'MVFKFEIDKCSIEEGQFKDDTLQGFGRSLDHKHFKIGLFNAESKMEGYGKKVRRDDNQFLQGVFKNDHLLESSHAMD' A
#
# COMPACT_ATOMS: atom_id res chain seq x y z
N MET A 1 2.40 -11.43 -11.99
CA MET A 1 2.74 -10.35 -11.05
C MET A 1 3.81 -9.47 -11.66
N VAL A 2 3.65 -8.19 -11.55
CA VAL A 2 4.56 -7.22 -12.16
C VAL A 2 5.34 -6.53 -11.06
N PHE A 3 6.59 -6.24 -11.36
CA PHE A 3 7.51 -5.59 -10.43
C PHE A 3 8.01 -4.29 -11.05
N LYS A 4 7.96 -3.21 -10.28
CA LYS A 4 8.42 -1.92 -10.74
C LYS A 4 9.31 -1.29 -9.68
N PHE A 5 10.50 -0.89 -10.09
CA PHE A 5 11.48 -0.28 -9.20
C PHE A 5 11.90 1.05 -9.80
N GLU A 6 11.76 2.11 -9.04
CA GLU A 6 12.14 3.44 -9.48
C GLU A 6 13.31 3.94 -8.65
N ILE A 7 14.47 4.03 -9.28
CA ILE A 7 15.68 4.40 -8.58
C ILE A 7 15.62 5.80 -8.02
N ASP A 8 15.10 6.73 -8.80
CA ASP A 8 15.03 8.13 -8.38
C ASP A 8 14.22 8.34 -7.13
N LYS A 9 13.18 7.53 -6.96
CA LYS A 9 12.29 7.65 -5.82
C LYS A 9 12.57 6.62 -4.75
N CYS A 10 13.49 5.72 -5.01
CA CYS A 10 13.78 4.62 -4.11
C CYS A 10 12.52 3.86 -3.73
N SER A 11 11.68 3.59 -4.72
CA SER A 11 10.41 2.93 -4.46
C SER A 11 10.31 1.65 -5.26
N ILE A 12 9.59 0.70 -4.69
CA ILE A 12 9.37 -0.61 -5.30
C ILE A 12 7.88 -0.88 -5.28
N GLU A 13 7.33 -1.28 -6.42
CA GLU A 13 5.94 -1.67 -6.51
C GLU A 13 5.87 -3.05 -7.13
N GLU A 14 5.09 -3.91 -6.53
CA GLU A 14 4.95 -5.28 -7.00
C GLU A 14 3.49 -5.70 -6.88
N GLY A 15 2.96 -6.34 -7.90
CA GLY A 15 1.59 -6.79 -7.85
C GLY A 15 0.94 -6.73 -9.21
N GLN A 16 -0.33 -6.35 -9.23
CA GLN A 16 -1.11 -6.25 -10.45
C GLN A 16 -1.07 -4.83 -10.96
N PHE A 17 -0.74 -4.69 -12.23
CA PHE A 17 -0.65 -3.38 -12.87
C PHE A 17 -1.66 -3.25 -13.99
N LYS A 18 -2.19 -2.05 -14.14
CA LYS A 18 -3.04 -1.71 -15.25
C LYS A 18 -2.71 -0.28 -15.64
N ASP A 19 -2.44 -0.06 -16.93
CA ASP A 19 -2.08 1.27 -17.44
C ASP A 19 -0.91 1.87 -16.65
N ASP A 20 0.11 1.05 -16.40
CA ASP A 20 1.32 1.46 -15.70
C ASP A 20 1.12 1.82 -14.24
N THR A 21 -0.02 1.55 -13.67
CA THR A 21 -0.27 1.83 -12.27
C THR A 21 -0.62 0.56 -11.51
N LEU A 22 -0.24 0.53 -10.25
CA LEU A 22 -0.53 -0.60 -9.39
C LEU A 22 -2.02 -0.58 -9.04
N GLN A 23 -2.74 -1.57 -9.52
CA GLN A 23 -4.17 -1.71 -9.28
C GLN A 23 -4.47 -3.16 -8.95
N GLY A 24 -5.34 -3.38 -7.96
CA GLY A 24 -5.63 -4.71 -7.49
C GLY A 24 -4.73 -5.06 -6.34
N PHE A 25 -4.41 -6.32 -6.18
CA PHE A 25 -3.59 -6.74 -5.05
C PHE A 25 -2.12 -6.47 -5.34
N GLY A 26 -1.44 -5.86 -4.36
CA GLY A 26 -0.03 -5.60 -4.53
C GLY A 26 0.58 -5.01 -3.29
N ARG A 27 1.83 -4.58 -3.43
CA ARG A 27 2.53 -3.93 -2.34
C ARG A 27 3.41 -2.82 -2.90
N SER A 28 3.60 -1.82 -2.09
CA SER A 28 4.40 -0.65 -2.46
C SER A 28 5.32 -0.31 -1.30
N LEU A 29 6.58 -0.12 -1.60
CA LEU A 29 7.57 0.21 -0.59
C LEU A 29 8.35 1.42 -1.06
N ASP A 30 8.35 2.47 -0.24
CA ASP A 30 9.20 3.61 -0.52
C ASP A 30 9.90 4.01 0.78
N HIS A 31 10.57 5.17 0.77
CA HIS A 31 11.36 5.54 1.94
C HIS A 31 10.51 6.02 3.11
N LYS A 32 9.22 6.19 2.91
CA LYS A 32 8.34 6.67 3.98
C LYS A 32 7.31 5.64 4.41
N HIS A 33 6.82 4.84 3.47
CA HIS A 33 5.70 3.95 3.75
C HIS A 33 5.92 2.59 3.12
N PHE A 34 5.37 1.60 3.77
CA PHE A 34 5.21 0.28 3.21
C PHE A 34 3.73 -0.05 3.22
N LYS A 35 3.20 -0.41 2.06
CA LYS A 35 1.79 -0.73 1.92
C LYS A 35 1.63 -2.08 1.26
N ILE A 36 0.68 -2.86 1.75
CA ILE A 36 0.33 -4.11 1.11
C ILE A 36 -1.17 -4.31 1.23
N GLY A 37 -1.81 -4.68 0.13
CA GLY A 37 -3.25 -4.87 0.11
C GLY A 37 -3.81 -4.60 -1.26
N LEU A 38 -5.05 -4.09 -1.29
CA LEU A 38 -5.75 -3.81 -2.53
C LEU A 38 -5.60 -2.34 -2.87
N PHE A 39 -5.35 -2.07 -4.14
CA PHE A 39 -5.17 -0.72 -4.66
C PHE A 39 -6.23 -0.42 -5.71
N ASN A 40 -6.72 0.81 -5.69
CA ASN A 40 -7.75 1.22 -6.65
C ASN A 40 -7.11 1.79 -7.93
N ALA A 41 -7.96 2.32 -8.81
CA ALA A 41 -7.50 2.83 -10.09
C ALA A 41 -6.53 4.00 -9.97
N GLU A 42 -6.47 4.64 -8.82
CA GLU A 42 -5.55 5.73 -8.57
C GLU A 42 -4.32 5.28 -7.79
N SER A 43 -4.13 3.97 -7.68
CA SER A 43 -3.01 3.37 -6.93
C SER A 43 -3.04 3.75 -5.46
N LYS A 44 -4.22 3.91 -4.92
CA LYS A 44 -4.39 4.16 -3.50
C LYS A 44 -5.02 2.94 -2.85
N MET A 45 -4.69 2.71 -1.59
CA MET A 45 -5.22 1.55 -0.89
C MET A 45 -6.72 1.68 -0.74
N GLU A 46 -7.40 0.61 -1.11
CA GLU A 46 -8.84 0.56 -0.98
C GLU A 46 -9.25 -0.89 -0.71
N GLY A 47 -9.84 -1.12 0.45
CA GLY A 47 -10.16 -2.46 0.89
C GLY A 47 -9.22 -2.86 1.99
N TYR A 48 -9.10 -4.14 2.21
CA TYR A 48 -8.32 -4.65 3.32
C TYR A 48 -6.82 -4.56 3.02
N GLY A 49 -6.05 -4.07 3.98
CA GLY A 49 -4.63 -3.98 3.77
C GLY A 49 -3.86 -3.56 5.02
N LYS A 50 -2.58 -3.36 4.83
CA LYS A 50 -1.67 -2.92 5.88
C LYS A 50 -0.86 -1.75 5.38
N LYS A 51 -0.54 -0.83 6.29
CA LYS A 51 0.28 0.31 5.96
C LYS A 51 1.21 0.58 7.14
N VAL A 52 2.49 0.67 6.86
CA VAL A 52 3.49 0.93 7.90
C VAL A 52 4.22 2.22 7.53
N ARG A 53 4.25 3.16 8.45
CA ARG A 53 5.03 4.37 8.28
C ARG A 53 6.42 4.14 8.84
N ARG A 54 7.42 4.34 8.03
CA ARG A 54 8.78 3.96 8.40
C ARG A 54 9.44 4.91 9.37
N ASP A 55 8.98 6.16 9.42
CA ASP A 55 9.57 7.13 10.33
C ASP A 55 9.43 6.74 11.78
N ASP A 56 8.25 6.29 12.16
CA ASP A 56 7.97 5.96 13.55
C ASP A 56 7.42 4.55 13.70
N ASN A 57 7.51 3.76 12.63
CA ASN A 57 7.02 2.38 12.63
C ASN A 57 5.55 2.28 13.00
N GLN A 58 4.77 3.29 12.66
CA GLN A 58 3.35 3.24 12.91
C GLN A 58 2.71 2.20 11.99
N PHE A 59 1.95 1.31 12.59
CA PHE A 59 1.36 0.18 11.88
C PHE A 59 -0.15 0.33 11.85
N LEU A 60 -0.71 0.32 10.65
CA LEU A 60 -2.15 0.41 10.45
C LEU A 60 -2.61 -0.81 9.66
N GLN A 61 -3.68 -1.43 10.13
CA GLN A 61 -4.21 -2.61 9.46
C GLN A 61 -5.72 -2.56 9.54
N GLY A 62 -6.38 -2.86 8.44
CA GLY A 62 -7.83 -2.87 8.40
C GLY A 62 -8.33 -2.50 7.02
N VAL A 63 -9.47 -1.82 6.98
CA VAL A 63 -10.12 -1.44 5.74
C VAL A 63 -9.73 -0.01 5.40
N PHE A 64 -9.22 0.18 4.18
CA PHE A 64 -8.76 1.47 3.72
C PHE A 64 -9.64 1.99 2.59
N LYS A 65 -9.69 3.31 2.46
CA LYS A 65 -10.29 3.96 1.32
C LYS A 65 -9.45 5.18 0.98
N ASN A 66 -8.96 5.23 -0.26
CA ASN A 66 -8.10 6.31 -0.74
C ASN A 66 -6.92 6.54 0.23
N ASP A 67 -6.27 5.44 0.63
CA ASP A 67 -5.12 5.46 1.52
C ASP A 67 -5.44 5.83 2.95
N HIS A 68 -6.70 5.99 3.29
CA HIS A 68 -7.09 6.32 4.66
C HIS A 68 -7.68 5.10 5.34
N LEU A 69 -7.29 4.88 6.58
CA LEU A 69 -7.81 3.76 7.35
C LEU A 69 -9.20 4.12 7.85
N LEU A 70 -10.19 3.36 7.39
CA LEU A 70 -11.57 3.57 7.82
C LEU A 70 -11.90 2.79 9.07
N GLU A 71 -11.41 1.55 9.12
CA GLU A 71 -11.76 0.68 10.21
C GLU A 71 -10.57 -0.22 10.51
N SER A 72 -10.12 -0.19 11.74
CA SER A 72 -8.97 -0.98 12.14
C SER A 72 -9.40 -2.40 12.46
N SER A 73 -8.69 -3.37 11.91
CA SER A 73 -8.87 -4.76 12.31
C SER A 73 -7.89 -5.14 13.40
N HIS A 74 -7.18 -4.21 13.90
CA HIS A 74 -6.20 -4.40 14.93
C HIS A 74 -6.90 -4.78 16.22
N ALA A 75 -6.63 -5.92 16.70
CA ALA A 75 -7.35 -6.44 17.82
C ALA A 75 -6.83 -5.97 19.13
N MET A 76 -5.97 -5.46 19.43
CA MET A 76 -5.59 -5.17 20.62
C MET A 76 -5.80 -4.37 21.29
N ASP A 77 -6.05 -4.44 21.61
CA ASP A 77 -6.41 -3.89 22.04
C ASP A 77 -5.96 -3.64 22.72
#